data_0015cfea9144ea747192bee14653cbff
#
_entry.id   0015cfea9144ea747192bee14653cbff
#
_cell.length_a   1.000
_cell.length_b   1.000
_cell.length_c   1.000
_cell.angle_alpha   90.00
_cell.angle_beta   90.00
_cell.angle_gamma   90.00
#
_symmetry.space_group_name_H-M   'P 1'
#
loop_
_entity.id
_entity.type
_entity.pdbx_description
1 polymer ?
#
loop_
_entity_poly.entity_id
_entity_poly.type
_entity_poly.pdbx_seq_one_letter_code
_entity_poly.pdbx_strand_id
1 'polypeptide(L)'
;MFIKTCAPQDSFISKLVPIMAQATQILLEEYQNYCAGGEFNIQEKSDDSPVTQADLKVNRFLLKHLAEFTPELPVLSEEGDYSARQAWQCCWMLDPLDGTKEFIHERDEFTINLSLIEGNETTFAIISVPCEQVMYIGYQSQLPYKYSFSRQEWFQYQVEEHDLATPLQIGL
;
A
#
# COMPACT_ATOMS: atom_id res chain seq x y z
N MET A 1 -20.22 -6.38 0.54
CA MET A 1 -20.25 -5.68 -0.79
C MET A 1 -19.80 -4.22 -0.65
N PHE A 2 -19.07 -3.65 -1.63
CA PHE A 2 -18.71 -2.21 -1.65
C PHE A 2 -19.79 -1.38 -2.32
N ILE A 3 -20.28 -0.34 -1.64
CA ILE A 3 -21.31 0.58 -2.12
C ILE A 3 -20.71 1.97 -2.29
N LYS A 4 -21.05 2.67 -3.39
CA LYS A 4 -20.60 4.04 -3.65
C LYS A 4 -20.99 4.98 -2.51
N THR A 5 -20.05 5.81 -2.05
CA THR A 5 -20.23 6.75 -0.94
C THR A 5 -19.52 8.08 -1.22
N CYS A 6 -19.65 9.04 -0.32
CA CYS A 6 -18.84 10.24 -0.31
C CYS A 6 -17.42 9.93 0.22
N ALA A 7 -16.46 10.80 -0.07
CA ALA A 7 -15.13 10.73 0.53
C ALA A 7 -15.24 10.75 2.06
N PRO A 8 -14.39 9.98 2.76
CA PRO A 8 -14.27 10.10 4.21
C PRO A 8 -13.96 11.55 4.61
N GLN A 9 -14.65 12.06 5.64
CA GLN A 9 -14.41 13.42 6.16
C GLN A 9 -13.19 13.50 7.09
N ASP A 10 -12.28 12.56 6.98
CA ASP A 10 -11.06 12.50 7.78
C ASP A 10 -9.94 13.27 7.08
N SER A 11 -9.41 14.28 7.77
CA SER A 11 -8.32 15.11 7.24
C SER A 11 -7.02 14.33 7.03
N PHE A 12 -6.81 13.23 7.75
CA PHE A 12 -5.67 12.34 7.61
C PHE A 12 -5.73 11.60 6.27
N ILE A 13 -6.88 10.98 5.96
CA ILE A 13 -7.10 10.32 4.67
C ILE A 13 -6.99 11.31 3.51
N SER A 14 -7.62 12.48 3.64
CA SER A 14 -7.65 13.46 2.56
C SER A 14 -6.26 13.94 2.13
N LYS A 15 -5.28 13.89 3.04
CA LYS A 15 -3.88 14.22 2.76
C LYS A 15 -3.07 13.00 2.27
N LEU A 16 -3.34 11.82 2.81
CA LEU A 16 -2.56 10.62 2.50
C LEU A 16 -2.94 10.01 1.14
N VAL A 17 -4.22 10.07 0.77
CA VAL A 17 -4.71 9.53 -0.52
C VAL A 17 -4.00 10.13 -1.74
N PRO A 18 -3.77 11.44 -1.86
CA PRO A 18 -3.01 12.00 -2.98
C PRO A 18 -1.56 11.51 -3.02
N ILE A 19 -0.93 11.30 -1.87
CA ILE A 19 0.44 10.77 -1.78
C ILE A 19 0.46 9.34 -2.31
N MET A 20 -0.46 8.50 -1.83
CA MET A 20 -0.57 7.11 -2.29
C MET A 20 -0.96 7.00 -3.76
N ALA A 21 -1.84 7.87 -4.25
CA ALA A 21 -2.21 7.94 -5.66
C ALA A 21 -0.99 8.24 -6.56
N GLN A 22 -0.14 9.16 -6.14
CA GLN A 22 1.07 9.51 -6.87
C GLN A 22 2.11 8.38 -6.82
N ALA A 23 2.29 7.73 -5.67
CA ALA A 23 3.14 6.54 -5.54
C ALA A 23 2.68 5.41 -6.47
N THR A 24 1.37 5.18 -6.51
CA THR A 24 0.73 4.19 -7.39
C THR A 24 0.98 4.49 -8.86
N GLN A 25 0.87 5.75 -9.24
CA GLN A 25 1.15 6.19 -10.63
C GLN A 25 2.62 5.98 -11.00
N ILE A 26 3.55 6.30 -10.09
CA ILE A 26 4.99 6.06 -10.27
C ILE A 26 5.26 4.57 -10.52
N LEU A 27 4.67 3.68 -9.68
CA LEU A 27 4.87 2.25 -9.82
C LEU A 27 4.30 1.71 -11.14
N LEU A 28 3.11 2.17 -11.52
CA LEU A 28 2.47 1.78 -12.77
C LEU A 28 3.27 2.22 -14.00
N GLU A 29 3.84 3.43 -13.98
CA GLU A 29 4.71 3.93 -15.05
C GLU A 29 6.00 3.10 -15.20
N GLU A 30 6.62 2.72 -14.07
CA GLU A 30 7.80 1.84 -14.08
C GLU A 30 7.45 0.45 -14.64
N TYR A 31 6.30 -0.11 -14.25
CA TYR A 31 5.82 -1.39 -14.77
C TYR A 31 5.57 -1.35 -16.28
N GLN A 32 4.87 -0.32 -16.76
CA GLN A 32 4.60 -0.14 -18.18
C GLN A 32 5.88 0.04 -19.00
N ASN A 33 6.86 0.79 -18.46
CA ASN A 33 8.17 0.94 -19.09
C ASN A 33 8.93 -0.39 -19.15
N TYR A 34 8.88 -1.18 -18.08
CA TYR A 34 9.50 -2.49 -18.02
C TYR A 34 8.89 -3.45 -19.05
N CYS A 35 7.56 -3.60 -19.09
CA CYS A 35 6.84 -4.43 -20.06
C CYS A 35 7.04 -3.99 -21.52
N ALA A 36 7.32 -2.70 -21.75
CA ALA A 36 7.66 -2.18 -23.08
C ALA A 36 9.12 -2.46 -23.52
N GLY A 37 9.91 -3.17 -22.70
CA GLY A 37 11.32 -3.48 -22.96
C GLY A 37 12.26 -2.31 -22.70
N GLY A 38 11.86 -1.33 -21.87
CA GLY A 38 12.72 -0.25 -21.42
C GLY A 38 13.91 -0.75 -20.60
N GLU A 39 14.98 0.07 -20.54
CA GLU A 39 16.10 -0.22 -19.65
C GLU A 39 15.62 -0.27 -18.18
N PHE A 40 15.90 -1.36 -17.51
CA PHE A 40 15.44 -1.59 -16.15
C PHE A 40 16.52 -2.27 -15.31
N ASN A 41 16.73 -1.78 -14.09
CA ASN A 41 17.72 -2.31 -13.18
C ASN A 41 17.07 -3.21 -12.13
N ILE A 42 17.50 -4.46 -12.07
CA ILE A 42 17.10 -5.45 -11.07
C ILE A 42 18.36 -5.84 -10.30
N GLN A 43 18.28 -5.83 -8.97
CA GLN A 43 19.36 -6.23 -8.08
C GLN A 43 18.85 -7.36 -7.17
N GLU A 44 19.77 -8.15 -6.64
CA GLU A 44 19.47 -9.15 -5.61
C GLU A 44 19.85 -8.59 -4.25
N LYS A 45 18.97 -8.73 -3.27
CA LYS A 45 19.27 -8.42 -1.85
C LYS A 45 20.14 -9.53 -1.25
N SER A 46 20.64 -9.31 -0.05
CA SER A 46 21.47 -10.29 0.69
C SER A 46 20.75 -11.61 1.05
N ASP A 47 19.44 -11.61 0.96
CA ASP A 47 18.55 -12.78 1.20
C ASP A 47 18.05 -13.44 -0.09
N ASP A 48 18.69 -13.14 -1.23
CA ASP A 48 18.34 -13.63 -2.56
C ASP A 48 16.96 -13.16 -3.08
N SER A 49 16.34 -12.18 -2.43
CA SER A 49 15.11 -11.54 -2.94
C SER A 49 15.45 -10.45 -3.97
N PRO A 50 14.67 -10.31 -5.04
CA PRO A 50 14.90 -9.25 -6.01
C PRO A 50 14.45 -7.89 -5.45
N VAL A 51 15.18 -6.83 -5.81
CA VAL A 51 14.76 -5.45 -5.68
C VAL A 51 14.93 -4.75 -7.02
N THR A 52 13.95 -3.97 -7.40
CA THR A 52 13.97 -3.26 -8.69
C THR A 52 14.15 -1.76 -8.47
N GLN A 53 14.48 -1.06 -9.56
CA GLN A 53 14.48 0.40 -9.51
C GLN A 53 13.10 0.99 -9.19
N ALA A 54 12.01 0.26 -9.46
CA ALA A 54 10.65 0.66 -9.13
C ALA A 54 10.44 0.70 -7.61
N ASP A 55 10.86 -0.38 -6.90
CA ASP A 55 10.84 -0.44 -5.42
C ASP A 55 11.53 0.78 -4.84
N LEU A 56 12.77 1.02 -5.27
CA LEU A 56 13.60 2.12 -4.74
C LEU A 56 13.03 3.51 -5.07
N LYS A 57 12.37 3.67 -6.22
CA LYS A 57 11.78 4.94 -6.64
C LYS A 57 10.52 5.26 -5.81
N VAL A 58 9.64 4.27 -5.64
CA VAL A 58 8.43 4.39 -4.81
C VAL A 58 8.81 4.58 -3.35
N ASN A 59 9.79 3.81 -2.85
CA ASN A 59 10.29 3.94 -1.49
C ASN A 59 10.76 5.37 -1.19
N ARG A 60 11.65 5.92 -2.03
CA ARG A 60 12.16 7.30 -1.86
C ARG A 60 11.06 8.33 -1.87
N PHE A 61 10.08 8.17 -2.76
CA PHE A 61 8.94 9.06 -2.85
C PHE A 61 8.12 9.03 -1.56
N LEU A 62 7.74 7.84 -1.10
CA LEU A 62 6.90 7.68 0.09
C LEU A 62 7.62 8.09 1.37
N LEU A 63 8.89 7.72 1.56
CA LEU A 63 9.68 8.15 2.72
C LEU A 63 9.72 9.68 2.85
N LYS A 64 9.96 10.39 1.75
CA LYS A 64 9.98 11.85 1.75
C LYS A 64 8.63 12.44 2.18
N HIS A 65 7.53 11.98 1.56
CA HIS A 65 6.21 12.57 1.82
C HIS A 65 5.63 12.16 3.18
N LEU A 66 5.94 10.95 3.68
CA LEU A 66 5.57 10.55 5.04
C LEU A 66 6.33 11.35 6.10
N ALA A 67 7.61 11.65 5.89
CA ALA A 67 8.37 12.52 6.78
C ALA A 67 7.86 13.98 6.81
N GLU A 68 7.29 14.46 5.70
CA GLU A 68 6.64 15.78 5.65
C GLU A 68 5.23 15.74 6.26
N PHE A 69 4.53 14.62 6.12
CA PHE A 69 3.15 14.45 6.58
C PHE A 69 3.06 14.18 8.09
N THR A 70 3.93 13.34 8.61
CA THR A 70 3.98 12.93 10.01
C THR A 70 5.43 12.87 10.49
N PRO A 71 6.10 14.02 10.68
CA PRO A 71 7.54 14.09 10.98
C PRO A 71 7.93 13.40 12.30
N GLU A 72 6.96 13.19 13.19
CA GLU A 72 7.14 12.50 14.48
C GLU A 72 7.12 10.97 14.37
N LEU A 73 6.61 10.43 13.25
CA LEU A 73 6.48 8.99 13.07
C LEU A 73 7.61 8.44 12.19
N PRO A 74 8.44 7.52 12.73
CA PRO A 74 9.42 6.83 11.91
C PRO A 74 8.76 5.91 10.89
N VAL A 75 9.47 5.62 9.80
CA VAL A 75 9.02 4.69 8.76
C VAL A 75 9.92 3.47 8.76
N LEU A 76 9.31 2.31 8.97
CA LEU A 76 9.92 1.01 8.77
C LEU A 76 9.61 0.56 7.36
N SER A 77 10.55 0.73 6.44
CA SER A 77 10.39 0.29 5.05
C SER A 77 11.10 -1.04 4.82
N GLU A 78 10.54 -1.90 3.97
CA GLU A 78 11.22 -3.11 3.49
C GLU A 78 12.57 -2.80 2.84
N GLU A 79 12.69 -1.64 2.16
CA GLU A 79 13.91 -1.16 1.52
C GLU A 79 14.80 -0.31 2.45
N GLY A 80 14.60 -0.42 3.76
CA GLY A 80 15.27 0.39 4.78
C GLY A 80 16.21 -0.38 5.70
N ASP A 81 16.90 0.35 6.57
CA ASP A 81 17.70 -0.22 7.66
C ASP A 81 16.81 -0.54 8.87
N TYR A 82 16.83 -1.80 9.28
CA TYR A 82 16.02 -2.32 10.38
C TYR A 82 16.69 -2.19 11.75
N SER A 83 17.88 -1.62 11.86
CA SER A 83 18.68 -1.60 13.10
C SER A 83 17.99 -0.86 14.26
N ALA A 84 17.15 0.13 14.00
CA ALA A 84 16.41 0.91 15.00
C ALA A 84 15.02 0.34 15.37
N ARG A 85 14.63 -0.79 14.79
CA ARG A 85 13.28 -1.37 14.82
C ARG A 85 12.70 -1.63 16.20
N GLN A 86 13.53 -1.90 17.21
CA GLN A 86 13.08 -2.39 18.52
C GLN A 86 12.60 -1.30 19.48
N ALA A 87 12.77 -0.01 19.14
CA ALA A 87 12.50 1.11 20.04
C ALA A 87 11.19 1.86 19.73
N TRP A 88 10.48 1.55 18.65
CA TRP A 88 9.33 2.33 18.19
C TRP A 88 8.02 1.76 18.73
N GLN A 89 7.26 2.60 19.43
CA GLN A 89 5.90 2.27 19.88
C GLN A 89 4.85 2.61 18.82
N CYS A 90 5.17 3.54 17.92
CA CYS A 90 4.33 3.93 16.82
C CYS A 90 5.21 4.18 15.59
N CYS A 91 4.85 3.59 14.46
CA CYS A 91 5.60 3.76 13.21
C CYS A 91 4.74 3.44 11.98
N TRP A 92 5.13 4.00 10.86
CA TRP A 92 4.70 3.50 9.56
C TRP A 92 5.45 2.21 9.21
N MET A 93 4.74 1.23 8.69
CA MET A 93 5.31 0.06 8.02
C MET A 93 5.00 0.18 6.53
N LEU A 94 6.04 0.16 5.70
CA LEU A 94 5.97 0.38 4.27
C LEU A 94 6.60 -0.76 3.50
N ASP A 95 5.83 -1.34 2.59
CA ASP A 95 6.31 -2.17 1.50
C ASP A 95 6.02 -1.44 0.18
N PRO A 96 7.04 -0.91 -0.51
CA PRO A 96 6.86 -0.08 -1.70
C PRO A 96 6.49 -0.88 -2.95
N LEU A 97 6.76 -2.18 -2.96
CA LEU A 97 6.38 -3.11 -4.03
C LEU A 97 6.30 -4.54 -3.49
N ASP A 98 5.15 -4.89 -2.92
CA ASP A 98 4.82 -6.28 -2.58
C ASP A 98 4.43 -7.04 -3.87
N GLY A 99 5.10 -8.16 -4.13
CA GLY A 99 4.98 -8.89 -5.38
C GLY A 99 6.05 -8.53 -6.42
N THR A 100 7.29 -8.25 -5.99
CA THR A 100 8.41 -7.93 -6.89
C THR A 100 8.67 -9.03 -7.93
N LYS A 101 8.44 -10.29 -7.57
CA LYS A 101 8.55 -11.42 -8.51
C LYS A 101 7.48 -11.38 -9.58
N GLU A 102 6.25 -11.08 -9.20
CA GLU A 102 5.11 -10.93 -10.10
C GLU A 102 5.36 -9.77 -11.06
N PHE A 103 5.84 -8.64 -10.56
CA PHE A 103 6.25 -7.49 -11.36
C PHE A 103 7.30 -7.88 -12.43
N ILE A 104 8.39 -8.59 -12.04
CA ILE A 104 9.46 -9.03 -12.94
C ILE A 104 8.96 -10.04 -13.98
N HIS A 105 7.94 -10.85 -13.63
CA HIS A 105 7.33 -11.81 -14.56
C HIS A 105 6.18 -11.23 -15.38
N GLU A 106 6.04 -9.90 -15.40
CA GLU A 106 5.01 -9.17 -16.14
C GLU A 106 3.58 -9.59 -15.76
N ARG A 107 3.36 -9.86 -14.46
CA ARG A 107 2.05 -10.17 -13.88
C ARG A 107 1.53 -8.94 -13.15
N ASP A 108 0.22 -8.69 -13.26
CA ASP A 108 -0.46 -7.52 -12.69
C ASP A 108 -0.72 -7.64 -11.17
N GLU A 109 -0.14 -8.64 -10.51
CA GLU A 109 -0.43 -9.07 -9.13
C GLU A 109 0.59 -8.50 -8.14
N PHE A 110 0.70 -7.17 -8.07
CA PHE A 110 1.58 -6.47 -7.13
C PHE A 110 0.88 -5.26 -6.50
N THR A 111 1.36 -4.87 -5.32
CA THR A 111 0.72 -3.81 -4.51
C THR A 111 1.74 -2.87 -3.88
N ILE A 112 1.26 -1.72 -3.37
CA ILE A 112 1.97 -0.89 -2.41
C ILE A 112 1.23 -1.01 -1.08
N ASN A 113 1.92 -1.43 -0.03
CA ASN A 113 1.34 -1.61 1.29
C ASN A 113 1.89 -0.58 2.28
N LEU A 114 1.00 0.18 2.91
CA LEU A 114 1.33 1.14 3.94
C LEU A 114 0.42 0.93 5.15
N SER A 115 0.99 0.75 6.34
CA SER A 115 0.23 0.60 7.56
C SER A 115 0.80 1.42 8.70
N LEU A 116 -0.07 1.88 9.62
CA LEU A 116 0.29 2.50 10.87
C LEU A 116 0.21 1.46 11.97
N ILE A 117 1.32 1.27 12.65
CA ILE A 117 1.45 0.35 13.77
C ILE A 117 1.51 1.17 15.06
N GLU A 118 0.66 0.85 16.02
CA GLU A 118 0.63 1.44 17.36
C GLU A 118 0.73 0.32 18.38
N GLY A 119 1.83 0.29 19.13
CA GLY A 119 2.15 -0.85 19.98
C GLY A 119 2.40 -2.12 19.15
N ASN A 120 1.50 -3.08 19.27
CA ASN A 120 1.56 -4.34 18.52
C ASN A 120 0.37 -4.54 17.56
N GLU A 121 -0.37 -3.46 17.28
CA GLU A 121 -1.59 -3.52 16.48
C GLU A 121 -1.49 -2.63 15.23
N THR A 122 -2.05 -3.09 14.14
CA THR A 122 -2.28 -2.27 12.96
C THR A 122 -3.57 -1.48 13.15
N THR A 123 -3.46 -0.16 13.31
CA THR A 123 -4.62 0.73 13.54
C THR A 123 -5.16 1.34 12.26
N PHE A 124 -4.31 1.42 11.24
CA PHE A 124 -4.65 1.92 9.92
C PHE A 124 -3.85 1.20 8.84
N ALA A 125 -4.43 0.96 7.67
CA ALA A 125 -3.73 0.39 6.53
C ALA A 125 -4.28 0.90 5.19
N ILE A 126 -3.38 1.04 4.21
CA ILE A 126 -3.70 1.20 2.79
C ILE A 126 -3.01 0.11 2.00
N ILE A 127 -3.77 -0.53 1.11
CA ILE A 127 -3.25 -1.41 0.06
C ILE A 127 -3.63 -0.77 -1.27
N SER A 128 -2.65 -0.37 -2.05
CA SER A 128 -2.86 0.14 -3.41
C SER A 128 -2.58 -0.95 -4.43
N VAL A 129 -3.48 -1.13 -5.39
CA VAL A 129 -3.38 -2.11 -6.48
C VAL A 129 -3.23 -1.35 -7.79
N PRO A 130 -1.98 -1.12 -8.27
CA PRO A 130 -1.71 -0.22 -9.39
C PRO A 130 -2.41 -0.62 -10.69
N CYS A 131 -2.37 -1.89 -11.06
CA CYS A 131 -2.93 -2.37 -12.32
C CYS A 131 -4.46 -2.31 -12.35
N GLU A 132 -5.13 -2.45 -11.20
CA GLU A 132 -6.58 -2.25 -11.06
C GLU A 132 -6.97 -0.78 -10.88
N GLN A 133 -6.00 0.10 -10.64
CA GLN A 133 -6.21 1.53 -10.32
C GLN A 133 -7.18 1.75 -9.16
N VAL A 134 -6.98 0.99 -8.08
CA VAL A 134 -7.76 1.11 -6.84
C VAL A 134 -6.85 1.12 -5.62
N MET A 135 -7.35 1.66 -4.51
CA MET A 135 -6.77 1.42 -3.19
C MET A 135 -7.86 1.02 -2.20
N TYR A 136 -7.49 0.18 -1.25
CA TYR A 136 -8.30 -0.22 -0.12
C TYR A 136 -7.75 0.44 1.14
N ILE A 137 -8.63 0.97 1.99
CA ILE A 137 -8.26 1.72 3.19
C ILE A 137 -9.02 1.11 4.36
N GLY A 138 -8.28 0.66 5.36
CA GLY A 138 -8.82 0.05 6.57
C GLY A 138 -8.46 0.86 7.82
N TYR A 139 -9.40 0.88 8.77
CA TYR A 139 -9.23 1.38 10.13
C TYR A 139 -9.67 0.33 11.11
N GLN A 140 -9.04 0.30 12.26
CA GLN A 140 -9.41 -0.65 13.32
C GLN A 140 -10.89 -0.52 13.76
N SER A 141 -11.47 0.69 13.70
CA SER A 141 -12.79 0.99 14.23
C SER A 141 -13.88 1.32 13.20
N GLN A 142 -13.56 1.21 11.90
CA GLN A 142 -14.49 1.61 10.84
C GLN A 142 -14.56 0.55 9.74
N LEU A 143 -15.68 0.56 9.01
CA LEU A 143 -15.80 -0.26 7.81
C LEU A 143 -14.84 0.24 6.73
N PRO A 144 -14.14 -0.67 6.03
CA PRO A 144 -13.12 -0.27 5.06
C PRO A 144 -13.71 0.46 3.87
N TYR A 145 -12.86 1.33 3.30
CA TYR A 145 -13.14 2.05 2.08
C TYR A 145 -12.36 1.46 0.90
N LYS A 146 -12.89 1.67 -0.29
CA LYS A 146 -12.22 1.50 -1.57
C LYS A 146 -12.26 2.81 -2.32
N TYR A 147 -11.14 3.25 -2.87
CA TYR A 147 -11.06 4.38 -3.77
C TYR A 147 -10.64 3.93 -5.17
N SER A 148 -11.36 4.36 -6.19
CA SER A 148 -11.00 4.13 -7.60
C SER A 148 -10.32 5.35 -8.17
N PHE A 149 -9.06 5.22 -8.59
CA PHE A 149 -8.28 6.31 -9.19
C PHE A 149 -8.86 6.73 -10.54
N SER A 150 -9.23 5.76 -11.38
CA SER A 150 -9.75 6.02 -12.73
C SER A 150 -11.11 6.74 -12.74
N ARG A 151 -11.96 6.45 -11.73
CA ARG A 151 -13.28 7.05 -11.59
C ARG A 151 -13.31 8.24 -10.64
N GLN A 152 -12.28 8.39 -9.78
CA GLN A 152 -12.24 9.33 -8.66
C GLN A 152 -13.45 9.16 -7.72
N GLU A 153 -13.83 7.92 -7.46
CA GLU A 153 -15.00 7.54 -6.69
C GLU A 153 -14.64 6.74 -5.44
N TRP A 154 -15.41 6.97 -4.39
CA TRP A 154 -15.32 6.29 -3.11
C TRP A 154 -16.41 5.25 -2.96
N PHE A 155 -16.06 4.14 -2.34
CA PHE A 155 -16.95 3.06 -1.96
C PHE A 155 -16.66 2.67 -0.52
N GLN A 156 -17.69 2.32 0.24
CA GLN A 156 -17.55 1.77 1.60
C GLN A 156 -18.06 0.34 1.62
N TYR A 157 -17.37 -0.53 2.34
CA TYR A 157 -17.82 -1.90 2.54
C TYR A 157 -19.11 -1.90 3.37
N GLN A 158 -20.06 -2.72 2.98
CA GLN A 158 -21.32 -2.97 3.72
C GLN A 158 -21.35 -4.44 4.10
N VAL A 159 -21.53 -4.70 5.39
CA VAL A 159 -21.71 -6.06 5.88
C VAL A 159 -23.11 -6.54 5.47
N GLU A 160 -23.19 -7.64 4.75
CA GLU A 160 -24.47 -8.28 4.48
C GLU A 160 -24.85 -9.17 5.68
N GLU A 161 -26.14 -9.18 6.07
CA GLU A 161 -26.59 -9.98 7.22
C GLU A 161 -26.27 -11.49 7.10
N HIS A 162 -26.10 -11.98 5.87
CA HIS A 162 -25.71 -13.36 5.59
C HIS A 162 -24.26 -13.67 5.97
N ASP A 163 -23.36 -12.69 5.96
CA ASP A 163 -21.94 -12.88 6.28
C ASP A 163 -21.72 -13.18 7.78
N LEU A 164 -22.67 -12.78 8.63
CA LEU A 164 -22.60 -13.01 10.08
C LEU A 164 -23.09 -14.41 10.51
N ALA A 165 -23.82 -15.11 9.64
CA ALA A 165 -24.45 -16.41 9.95
C ALA A 165 -23.66 -17.62 9.42
N THR A 166 -22.69 -17.42 8.53
CA THR A 166 -21.92 -18.51 7.93
C THR A 166 -20.53 -18.58 8.59
N PRO A 167 -20.17 -19.68 9.27
CA PRO A 167 -18.81 -19.86 9.77
C PRO A 167 -17.83 -19.82 8.59
N LEU A 168 -16.74 -19.05 8.73
CA LEU A 168 -15.64 -19.06 7.78
C LEU A 168 -15.13 -20.50 7.62
N GLN A 169 -15.40 -21.13 6.49
CA GLN A 169 -14.74 -22.37 6.13
C GLN A 169 -13.33 -22.02 5.63
N ILE A 170 -12.36 -22.09 6.54
CA ILE A 170 -10.95 -22.07 6.16
C ILE A 170 -10.66 -23.46 5.57
N GLY A 171 -10.56 -23.53 4.24
CA GLY A 171 -10.04 -24.73 3.58
C GLY A 171 -8.59 -24.91 3.98
N LEU A 172 -8.30 -26.06 4.64
CA LEU A 172 -6.96 -26.57 4.89
C LEU A 172 -6.42 -27.25 3.63
#